data_a2df4783c65c0b9562978161eb7a5bd3
#
_entry.id   a2df4783c65c0b9562978161eb7a5bd3
#
_cell.length_a   1.000
_cell.length_b   1.000
_cell.length_c   1.000
_cell.angle_alpha   90.00
_cell.angle_beta   90.00
_cell.angle_gamma   90.00
#
_symmetry.space_group_name_H-M   'P 1'
#
loop_
_entity.id
_entity.type
_entity.pdbx_description
1 polymer ?
#
loop_
_entity_poly.entity_id
_entity_poly.type
_entity_poly.pdbx_seq_one_letter_code
_entity_poly.pdbx_strand_id
1 'polypeptide(L)'
;MKNQKKTIHVVAALIRRGDEVFATQRGYGDYKDWWEFPGGKIEPGETPQQALVREIREELSADISADGYITTVEYDYPEFHLSMECYWCSVREGHLTLLEHEAARWLPLENLRQVKWLPADILVIEEIERTAQTLRYYRDNAKTFVAGTAGVSLQDHRARFLKELPASPYILDFGCGSGRDSKAFLELGCRVDASDGSPEMCRQASDLAGIPVKNMLFQELDAIDTYDGIWACASILHLPRKDLAEVLRRISAALKPGGVLYTAFKYGDFEGVRGGRYFTDFTEESVRAFFKENTSLAITDLWLTQDARPGREEERWVNLLAKRA
;
A
#
# COMPACT_ATOMS: atom_id res chain seq x y z
N MET A 1 22.83 -29.82 1.33
CA MET A 1 21.74 -29.33 0.48
C MET A 1 20.58 -29.02 1.42
N LYS A 2 20.20 -27.74 1.60
CA LYS A 2 18.95 -27.42 2.30
C LYS A 2 17.81 -27.94 1.44
N ASN A 3 17.01 -28.88 1.94
CA ASN A 3 15.78 -29.30 1.27
C ASN A 3 14.94 -28.03 1.07
N GLN A 4 14.76 -27.65 -0.19
CA GLN A 4 13.92 -26.52 -0.53
C GLN A 4 12.47 -26.93 -0.20
N LYS A 5 11.87 -26.28 0.77
CA LYS A 5 10.48 -26.54 1.16
C LYS A 5 9.57 -26.28 -0.03
N LYS A 6 8.51 -27.06 -0.18
CA LYS A 6 7.47 -26.80 -1.18
C LYS A 6 6.77 -25.49 -0.84
N THR A 7 6.68 -24.57 -1.79
CA THR A 7 5.87 -23.36 -1.64
C THR A 7 4.40 -23.68 -1.94
N ILE A 8 3.51 -23.25 -1.06
CA ILE A 8 2.05 -23.32 -1.23
C ILE A 8 1.54 -21.90 -1.39
N HIS A 9 0.89 -21.63 -2.53
CA HIS A 9 0.26 -20.35 -2.81
C HIS A 9 -1.21 -20.40 -2.40
N VAL A 10 -1.62 -19.46 -1.56
CA VAL A 10 -2.99 -19.36 -1.04
C VAL A 10 -3.51 -17.92 -1.11
N VAL A 11 -4.80 -17.77 -0.95
CA VAL A 11 -5.49 -16.48 -0.81
C VAL A 11 -6.25 -16.42 0.51
N ALA A 12 -6.38 -15.23 1.08
CA ALA A 12 -7.17 -14.98 2.28
C ALA A 12 -8.13 -13.79 2.08
N ALA A 13 -9.40 -13.98 2.43
CA ALA A 13 -10.45 -12.99 2.34
C ALA A 13 -10.64 -12.26 3.67
N LEU A 14 -10.33 -10.98 3.71
CA LEU A 14 -10.69 -10.11 4.82
C LEU A 14 -12.05 -9.48 4.52
N ILE A 15 -13.11 -10.27 4.77
CA ILE A 15 -14.49 -9.86 4.48
C ILE A 15 -14.91 -8.81 5.50
N ARG A 16 -15.29 -7.61 5.03
CA ARG A 16 -15.59 -6.45 5.88
C ARG A 16 -17.09 -6.20 6.01
N ARG A 17 -17.46 -5.70 7.21
CA ARG A 17 -18.77 -5.14 7.52
C ARG A 17 -18.57 -3.91 8.42
N GLY A 18 -18.52 -2.72 7.82
CA GLY A 18 -18.13 -1.50 8.54
C GLY A 18 -16.70 -1.62 9.10
N ASP A 19 -16.56 -1.47 10.43
CA ASP A 19 -15.27 -1.56 11.12
C ASP A 19 -14.96 -2.96 11.67
N GLU A 20 -15.67 -3.99 11.20
CA GLU A 20 -15.45 -5.38 11.56
C GLU A 20 -14.97 -6.21 10.39
N VAL A 21 -14.20 -7.26 10.70
CA VAL A 21 -13.75 -8.27 9.74
C VAL A 21 -14.21 -9.66 10.20
N PHE A 22 -14.57 -10.48 9.23
CA PHE A 22 -15.02 -11.85 9.48
C PHE A 22 -13.81 -12.78 9.65
N ALA A 23 -13.84 -13.57 10.71
CA ALA A 23 -12.85 -14.58 11.03
C ALA A 23 -13.52 -15.94 11.27
N THR A 24 -12.85 -17.01 10.90
CA THR A 24 -13.32 -18.40 11.05
C THR A 24 -12.40 -19.17 12.00
N GLN A 25 -12.94 -20.17 12.67
CA GLN A 25 -12.20 -21.05 13.58
C GLN A 25 -12.07 -22.44 12.99
N ARG A 26 -10.85 -22.96 12.96
CA ARG A 26 -10.56 -24.31 12.45
C ARG A 26 -11.10 -25.38 13.37
N GLY A 27 -11.82 -26.34 12.80
CA GLY A 27 -12.38 -27.49 13.53
C GLY A 27 -11.46 -28.72 13.57
N TYR A 28 -10.30 -28.75 12.86
CA TYR A 28 -9.46 -29.94 12.69
C TYR A 28 -7.97 -29.61 12.49
N GLY A 29 -7.14 -30.66 12.55
CA GLY A 29 -5.71 -30.60 12.30
C GLY A 29 -4.88 -30.01 13.44
N ASP A 30 -3.60 -29.75 13.17
CA ASP A 30 -2.61 -29.29 14.18
C ASP A 30 -2.93 -27.91 14.79
N TYR A 31 -3.71 -27.10 14.06
CA TYR A 31 -4.15 -25.78 14.49
C TYR A 31 -5.64 -25.76 14.81
N LYS A 32 -6.21 -26.87 15.31
CA LYS A 32 -7.59 -26.90 15.80
C LYS A 32 -7.82 -25.81 16.85
N ASP A 33 -9.00 -25.17 16.81
CA ASP A 33 -9.43 -24.06 17.68
C ASP A 33 -8.68 -22.72 17.44
N TRP A 34 -7.75 -22.63 16.46
CA TRP A 34 -7.13 -21.39 16.08
C TRP A 34 -7.98 -20.68 15.01
N TRP A 35 -7.80 -19.37 14.92
CA TRP A 35 -8.57 -18.51 14.03
C TRP A 35 -7.76 -18.15 12.78
N GLU A 36 -8.46 -17.99 11.68
CA GLU A 36 -7.90 -17.64 10.38
C GLU A 36 -8.84 -16.73 9.60
N PHE A 37 -8.31 -16.01 8.60
CA PHE A 37 -9.14 -15.43 7.57
C PHE A 37 -9.53 -16.53 6.57
N PRO A 38 -10.84 -16.62 6.17
CA PRO A 38 -11.27 -17.66 5.25
C PRO A 38 -10.59 -17.52 3.89
N GLY A 39 -10.33 -18.66 3.25
CA GLY A 39 -9.64 -18.72 1.96
C GLY A 39 -8.93 -20.05 1.78
N GLY A 40 -8.17 -20.18 0.68
CA GLY A 40 -7.53 -21.46 0.39
C GLY A 40 -6.51 -21.39 -0.74
N LYS A 41 -6.26 -22.53 -1.39
CA LYS A 41 -5.19 -22.67 -2.38
C LYS A 41 -5.57 -22.07 -3.73
N ILE A 42 -4.60 -21.45 -4.37
CA ILE A 42 -4.72 -21.04 -5.77
C ILE A 42 -4.52 -22.28 -6.64
N GLU A 43 -5.52 -22.61 -7.46
CA GLU A 43 -5.42 -23.72 -8.40
C GLU A 43 -4.70 -23.33 -9.70
N PRO A 44 -4.14 -24.30 -10.44
CA PRO A 44 -3.45 -24.02 -11.69
C PRO A 44 -4.35 -23.30 -12.71
N GLY A 45 -3.95 -22.13 -13.15
CA GLY A 45 -4.66 -21.31 -14.14
C GLY A 45 -5.66 -20.30 -13.55
N GLU A 46 -5.84 -20.28 -12.22
CA GLU A 46 -6.63 -19.25 -11.55
C GLU A 46 -5.81 -18.00 -11.27
N THR A 47 -6.45 -16.84 -11.34
CA THR A 47 -5.93 -15.64 -10.68
C THR A 47 -6.23 -15.71 -9.17
N PRO A 48 -5.46 -15.00 -8.32
CA PRO A 48 -5.74 -14.95 -6.88
C PRO A 48 -7.18 -14.57 -6.55
N GLN A 49 -7.75 -13.59 -7.26
CA GLN A 49 -9.13 -13.15 -7.05
C GLN A 49 -10.16 -14.23 -7.45
N GLN A 50 -9.88 -15.01 -8.50
CA GLN A 50 -10.76 -16.13 -8.90
C GLN A 50 -10.75 -17.23 -7.84
N ALA A 51 -9.55 -17.61 -7.35
CA ALA A 51 -9.39 -18.56 -6.26
C ALA A 51 -10.16 -18.10 -5.01
N LEU A 52 -10.01 -16.82 -4.65
CA LEU A 52 -10.67 -16.23 -3.48
C LEU A 52 -12.22 -16.35 -3.56
N VAL A 53 -12.80 -16.00 -4.70
CA VAL A 53 -14.27 -16.11 -4.91
C VAL A 53 -14.73 -17.57 -4.86
N ARG A 54 -13.97 -18.51 -5.45
CA ARG A 54 -14.28 -19.94 -5.41
C ARG A 54 -14.23 -20.47 -3.98
N GLU A 55 -13.13 -20.24 -3.24
CA GLU A 55 -12.95 -20.74 -1.87
C GLU A 55 -14.03 -20.22 -0.93
N ILE A 56 -14.37 -18.92 -1.00
CA ILE A 56 -15.43 -18.38 -0.14
C ILE A 56 -16.81 -18.94 -0.49
N ARG A 57 -17.07 -19.24 -1.77
CA ARG A 57 -18.31 -19.92 -2.14
C ARG A 57 -18.36 -21.36 -1.59
N GLU A 58 -17.25 -22.07 -1.64
CA GLU A 58 -17.14 -23.45 -1.13
C GLU A 58 -17.22 -23.50 0.41
N GLU A 59 -16.52 -22.63 1.13
CA GLU A 59 -16.45 -22.64 2.59
C GLU A 59 -17.63 -21.94 3.28
N LEU A 60 -18.16 -20.86 2.68
CA LEU A 60 -19.11 -19.96 3.33
C LEU A 60 -20.43 -19.78 2.56
N SER A 61 -20.61 -20.45 1.41
CA SER A 61 -21.82 -20.33 0.56
C SER A 61 -22.22 -18.89 0.20
N ALA A 62 -21.25 -18.01 0.00
CA ALA A 62 -21.46 -16.60 -0.31
C ALA A 62 -20.66 -16.17 -1.54
N ASP A 63 -21.21 -15.23 -2.29
CA ASP A 63 -20.49 -14.53 -3.36
C ASP A 63 -19.89 -13.23 -2.85
N ILE A 64 -18.59 -13.07 -3.08
CA ILE A 64 -17.82 -11.89 -2.66
C ILE A 64 -17.23 -11.14 -3.86
N SER A 65 -16.85 -9.88 -3.61
CA SER A 65 -15.89 -9.15 -4.44
C SER A 65 -14.56 -9.03 -3.72
N ALA A 66 -13.46 -9.18 -4.44
CA ALA A 66 -12.14 -8.76 -4.00
C ALA A 66 -12.03 -7.25 -4.29
N ASP A 67 -12.14 -6.44 -3.23
CA ASP A 67 -12.26 -4.98 -3.36
C ASP A 67 -10.88 -4.29 -3.41
N GLY A 68 -9.89 -4.86 -2.75
CA GLY A 68 -8.53 -4.28 -2.73
C GLY A 68 -7.49 -5.24 -2.18
N TYR A 69 -6.29 -5.22 -2.76
CA TYR A 69 -5.14 -5.97 -2.26
C TYR A 69 -4.62 -5.32 -0.96
N ILE A 70 -4.22 -6.16 0.00
CA ILE A 70 -3.66 -5.73 1.29
C ILE A 70 -2.15 -5.96 1.31
N THR A 71 -1.76 -7.23 1.26
CA THR A 71 -0.35 -7.67 1.35
C THR A 71 -0.21 -9.11 0.89
N THR A 72 1.03 -9.52 0.60
CA THR A 72 1.41 -10.93 0.53
C THR A 72 2.20 -11.29 1.78
N VAL A 73 1.76 -12.32 2.48
CA VAL A 73 2.44 -12.88 3.65
C VAL A 73 3.25 -14.08 3.22
N GLU A 74 4.55 -14.04 3.51
CA GLU A 74 5.47 -15.16 3.37
C GLU A 74 5.75 -15.75 4.75
N TYR A 75 5.45 -17.05 4.95
CA TYR A 75 5.64 -17.70 6.24
C TYR A 75 6.17 -19.13 6.11
N ASP A 76 7.21 -19.44 6.89
CA ASP A 76 7.82 -20.77 6.92
C ASP A 76 7.19 -21.67 8.00
N TYR A 77 6.24 -22.51 7.60
CA TYR A 77 5.83 -23.62 8.44
C TYR A 77 6.89 -24.74 8.47
N PRO A 78 6.88 -25.64 9.47
CA PRO A 78 7.87 -26.70 9.55
C PRO A 78 8.02 -27.52 8.26
N GLU A 79 6.90 -27.81 7.57
CA GLU A 79 6.85 -28.73 6.42
C GLU A 79 6.83 -28.02 5.05
N PHE A 80 6.39 -26.74 5.01
CA PHE A 80 6.23 -25.99 3.76
C PHE A 80 6.47 -24.50 3.95
N HIS A 81 6.67 -23.81 2.84
CA HIS A 81 6.64 -22.36 2.77
C HIS A 81 5.28 -21.90 2.27
N LEU A 82 4.65 -20.96 2.98
CA LEU A 82 3.38 -20.36 2.63
C LEU A 82 3.63 -19.01 1.95
N SER A 83 2.99 -18.80 0.80
CA SER A 83 2.85 -17.48 0.17
C SER A 83 1.35 -17.18 0.09
N MET A 84 0.86 -16.22 0.89
CA MET A 84 -0.56 -15.92 1.07
C MET A 84 -0.88 -14.50 0.62
N GLU A 85 -1.66 -14.38 -0.44
CA GLU A 85 -2.17 -13.08 -0.90
C GLU A 85 -3.48 -12.72 -0.18
N CYS A 86 -3.52 -11.55 0.45
CA CYS A 86 -4.63 -11.08 1.29
C CYS A 86 -5.38 -9.94 0.64
N TYR A 87 -6.71 -10.02 0.64
CA TYR A 87 -7.57 -9.02 0.00
C TYR A 87 -8.69 -8.55 0.91
N TRP A 88 -8.98 -7.25 0.87
CA TRP A 88 -10.25 -6.74 1.37
C TRP A 88 -11.38 -7.25 0.50
N CYS A 89 -12.47 -7.70 1.14
CA CYS A 89 -13.61 -8.27 0.44
C CYS A 89 -14.93 -7.75 1.01
N SER A 90 -15.95 -7.70 0.15
CA SER A 90 -17.34 -7.47 0.56
C SER A 90 -18.27 -8.57 0.02
N VAL A 91 -19.32 -8.88 0.76
CA VAL A 91 -20.35 -9.81 0.31
C VAL A 91 -21.22 -9.12 -0.73
N ARG A 92 -21.34 -9.72 -1.91
CA ARG A 92 -22.23 -9.26 -2.99
C ARG A 92 -23.60 -9.86 -2.86
N GLU A 93 -23.65 -11.18 -2.69
CA GLU A 93 -24.90 -11.94 -2.59
C GLU A 93 -24.75 -13.07 -1.56
N GLY A 94 -25.87 -13.45 -0.93
CA GLY A 94 -25.94 -14.53 0.04
C GLY A 94 -25.67 -14.08 1.48
N HIS A 95 -25.53 -15.08 2.33
CA HIS A 95 -25.18 -14.94 3.74
C HIS A 95 -24.01 -15.86 4.04
N LEU A 96 -23.07 -15.40 4.85
CA LEU A 96 -21.95 -16.22 5.29
C LEU A 96 -22.45 -17.40 6.13
N THR A 97 -22.42 -18.59 5.55
CA THR A 97 -22.85 -19.84 6.17
C THR A 97 -21.64 -20.76 6.31
N LEU A 98 -21.31 -21.16 7.51
CA LEU A 98 -20.19 -22.06 7.77
C LEU A 98 -20.49 -23.46 7.22
N LEU A 99 -19.68 -23.94 6.28
CA LEU A 99 -19.77 -25.30 5.74
C LEU A 99 -18.65 -26.20 6.28
N GLU A 100 -17.46 -25.65 6.53
CA GLU A 100 -16.28 -26.40 6.93
C GLU A 100 -15.70 -25.99 8.29
N HIS A 101 -15.97 -24.77 8.77
CA HIS A 101 -15.42 -24.23 9.99
C HIS A 101 -16.30 -24.48 11.21
N GLU A 102 -15.68 -24.60 12.41
CA GLU A 102 -16.39 -24.90 13.66
C GLU A 102 -17.13 -23.68 14.22
N ALA A 103 -16.57 -22.50 14.05
CA ALA A 103 -17.16 -21.24 14.49
C ALA A 103 -16.71 -20.05 13.59
N ALA A 104 -17.44 -18.95 13.71
CA ALA A 104 -17.06 -17.69 13.10
C ALA A 104 -17.41 -16.49 14.00
N ARG A 105 -16.70 -15.39 13.82
CA ARG A 105 -16.93 -14.12 14.51
C ARG A 105 -16.69 -12.94 13.60
N TRP A 106 -17.43 -11.88 13.82
CA TRP A 106 -17.08 -10.53 13.39
C TRP A 106 -16.21 -9.90 14.47
N LEU A 107 -14.99 -9.50 14.09
CA LEU A 107 -13.99 -8.93 15.00
C LEU A 107 -13.76 -7.47 14.63
N PRO A 108 -13.83 -6.54 15.61
CA PRO A 108 -13.50 -5.14 15.38
C PRO A 108 -12.05 -4.99 14.91
N LEU A 109 -11.81 -4.18 13.86
CA LEU A 109 -10.47 -3.90 13.33
C LEU A 109 -9.53 -3.30 14.39
N GLU A 110 -10.07 -2.60 15.38
CA GLU A 110 -9.30 -2.04 16.50
C GLU A 110 -8.87 -3.08 17.55
N ASN A 111 -9.44 -4.29 17.52
CA ASN A 111 -9.18 -5.34 18.51
C ASN A 111 -9.15 -6.75 17.88
N LEU A 112 -8.31 -6.95 16.88
CA LEU A 112 -8.15 -8.24 16.20
C LEU A 112 -7.46 -9.29 17.09
N ARG A 113 -6.63 -8.87 18.07
CA ARG A 113 -5.83 -9.77 18.93
C ARG A 113 -6.62 -10.45 20.05
N GLN A 114 -7.95 -10.35 20.06
CA GLN A 114 -8.80 -10.99 21.06
C GLN A 114 -9.00 -12.52 20.86
N VAL A 115 -8.51 -13.07 19.75
CA VAL A 115 -8.55 -14.49 19.42
C VAL A 115 -7.16 -15.01 19.10
N LYS A 116 -6.98 -16.33 19.13
CA LYS A 116 -5.71 -16.98 18.83
C LYS A 116 -5.61 -17.28 17.33
N TRP A 117 -4.94 -16.43 16.60
CA TRP A 117 -4.76 -16.52 15.15
C TRP A 117 -3.70 -17.55 14.73
N LEU A 118 -3.82 -18.09 13.53
CA LEU A 118 -2.74 -18.78 12.86
C LEU A 118 -1.51 -17.89 12.70
N PRO A 119 -0.29 -18.47 12.72
CA PRO A 119 0.93 -17.69 12.64
C PRO A 119 1.04 -16.76 11.43
N ALA A 120 0.57 -17.21 10.25
CA ALA A 120 0.57 -16.39 9.04
C ALA A 120 -0.44 -15.23 9.13
N ASP A 121 -1.62 -15.47 9.72
CA ASP A 121 -2.66 -14.43 9.86
C ASP A 121 -2.26 -13.34 10.86
N ILE A 122 -1.40 -13.65 11.84
CA ILE A 122 -0.81 -12.61 12.72
C ILE A 122 -0.06 -11.57 11.89
N LEU A 123 0.66 -11.97 10.85
CA LEU A 123 1.41 -11.04 9.98
C LEU A 123 0.46 -10.14 9.17
N VAL A 124 -0.72 -10.64 8.79
CA VAL A 124 -1.77 -9.82 8.16
C VAL A 124 -2.30 -8.77 9.14
N ILE A 125 -2.54 -9.19 10.39
CA ILE A 125 -3.02 -8.28 11.45
C ILE A 125 -2.00 -7.17 11.72
N GLU A 126 -0.72 -7.51 11.79
CA GLU A 126 0.36 -6.54 11.98
C GLU A 126 0.40 -5.50 10.85
N GLU A 127 0.12 -5.93 9.61
CA GLU A 127 0.01 -5.05 8.45
C GLU A 127 -1.16 -4.07 8.60
N ILE A 128 -2.34 -4.58 8.96
CA ILE A 128 -3.55 -3.78 9.17
C ILE A 128 -3.32 -2.75 10.29
N GLU A 129 -2.78 -3.19 11.44
CA GLU A 129 -2.49 -2.32 12.59
C GLU A 129 -1.50 -1.22 12.25
N ARG A 130 -0.44 -1.55 11.50
CA ARG A 130 0.61 -0.62 11.05
C ARG A 130 0.04 0.45 10.11
N THR A 131 -0.73 0.02 9.11
CA THR A 131 -1.38 0.92 8.16
C THR A 131 -2.37 1.83 8.90
N ALA A 132 -3.22 1.24 9.75
CA ALA A 132 -4.18 2.00 10.55
C ALA A 132 -3.49 3.02 11.48
N GLN A 133 -2.33 2.68 12.07
CA GLN A 133 -1.56 3.59 12.92
C GLN A 133 -1.05 4.81 12.13
N THR A 134 -0.49 4.59 10.94
CA THR A 134 -0.01 5.68 10.07
C THR A 134 -1.15 6.59 9.62
N LEU A 135 -2.27 6.01 9.19
CA LEU A 135 -3.46 6.77 8.78
C LEU A 135 -4.09 7.56 9.94
N ARG A 136 -4.13 6.97 11.13
CA ARG A 136 -4.59 7.65 12.36
C ARG A 136 -3.74 8.87 12.67
N TYR A 137 -2.42 8.76 12.56
CA TYR A 137 -1.55 9.91 12.75
C TYR A 137 -1.92 11.06 11.80
N TYR A 138 -2.11 10.79 10.51
CA TYR A 138 -2.46 11.82 9.53
C TYR A 138 -3.87 12.39 9.76
N ARG A 139 -4.84 11.56 10.14
CA ARG A 139 -6.17 12.02 10.53
C ARG A 139 -6.11 12.98 11.73
N ASP A 140 -5.43 12.56 12.80
CA ASP A 140 -5.44 13.30 14.06
C ASP A 140 -4.56 14.57 14.01
N ASN A 141 -3.57 14.59 13.11
CA ASN A 141 -2.63 15.71 12.98
C ASN A 141 -2.76 16.49 11.65
N ALA A 142 -3.82 16.28 10.88
CA ALA A 142 -3.97 16.84 9.54
C ALA A 142 -3.77 18.36 9.50
N LYS A 143 -4.44 19.13 10.37
CA LYS A 143 -4.31 20.61 10.41
C LYS A 143 -2.88 21.06 10.72
N THR A 144 -2.24 20.45 11.72
CA THR A 144 -0.87 20.78 12.11
C THR A 144 0.13 20.40 11.00
N PHE A 145 -0.09 19.26 10.36
CA PHE A 145 0.74 18.79 9.25
C PHE A 145 0.64 19.73 8.04
N VAL A 146 -0.57 20.13 7.65
CA VAL A 146 -0.80 21.08 6.56
C VAL A 146 -0.14 22.43 6.86
N ALA A 147 -0.34 23.00 8.06
CA ALA A 147 0.29 24.25 8.46
C ALA A 147 1.83 24.15 8.44
N GLY A 148 2.40 23.05 8.89
CA GLY A 148 3.85 22.82 8.91
C GLY A 148 4.48 22.54 7.55
N THR A 149 3.68 22.25 6.52
CA THR A 149 4.18 21.93 5.16
C THR A 149 3.78 22.98 4.12
N ALA A 150 2.84 23.86 4.43
CA ALA A 150 2.32 24.87 3.48
C ALA A 150 3.41 25.83 2.94
N GLY A 151 4.39 26.21 3.77
CA GLY A 151 5.49 27.11 3.40
C GLY A 151 6.69 26.41 2.74
N VAL A 152 6.67 25.10 2.60
CA VAL A 152 7.80 24.35 2.03
C VAL A 152 7.77 24.43 0.52
N SER A 153 8.81 25.00 -0.10
CA SER A 153 8.93 25.05 -1.55
C SER A 153 9.64 23.80 -2.07
N LEU A 154 8.99 23.09 -2.99
CA LEU A 154 9.57 21.99 -3.78
C LEU A 154 9.69 22.36 -5.26
N GLN A 155 9.83 23.63 -5.57
CA GLN A 155 9.87 24.14 -6.95
C GLN A 155 10.95 23.46 -7.79
N ASP A 156 12.16 23.30 -7.24
CA ASP A 156 13.28 22.68 -7.96
C ASP A 156 13.03 21.19 -8.24
N HIS A 157 12.40 20.48 -7.31
CA HIS A 157 12.04 19.07 -7.49
C HIS A 157 10.97 18.92 -8.57
N ARG A 158 9.91 19.78 -8.53
CA ARG A 158 8.88 19.80 -9.58
C ARG A 158 9.44 20.17 -10.93
N ALA A 159 10.35 21.14 -10.99
CA ALA A 159 11.00 21.53 -12.25
C ALA A 159 11.83 20.39 -12.86
N ARG A 160 12.60 19.65 -12.04
CA ARG A 160 13.33 18.44 -12.49
C ARG A 160 12.38 17.38 -13.04
N PHE A 161 11.28 17.09 -12.31
CA PHE A 161 10.29 16.12 -12.72
C PHE A 161 9.59 16.51 -14.02
N LEU A 162 9.09 17.74 -14.12
CA LEU A 162 8.37 18.24 -15.30
C LEU A 162 9.24 18.29 -16.55
N LYS A 163 10.57 18.48 -16.42
CA LYS A 163 11.51 18.46 -17.53
C LYS A 163 11.54 17.12 -18.27
N GLU A 164 11.24 16.02 -17.58
CA GLU A 164 11.22 14.67 -18.14
C GLU A 164 9.86 14.28 -18.76
N LEU A 165 8.84 15.15 -18.62
CA LEU A 165 7.48 14.88 -19.05
C LEU A 165 7.12 15.66 -20.34
N PRO A 166 6.11 15.22 -21.11
CA PRO A 166 5.60 15.96 -22.25
C PRO A 166 4.98 17.29 -21.84
N ALA A 167 4.70 18.16 -22.82
CA ALA A 167 3.94 19.37 -22.58
C ALA A 167 2.51 19.05 -22.08
N SER A 168 2.03 19.76 -21.05
CA SER A 168 0.72 19.52 -20.40
C SER A 168 0.50 18.07 -19.97
N PRO A 169 1.39 17.51 -19.13
CA PRO A 169 1.35 16.10 -18.76
C PRO A 169 0.15 15.75 -17.87
N TYR A 170 -0.26 14.50 -17.91
CA TYR A 170 -1.21 13.94 -16.96
C TYR A 170 -0.46 13.30 -15.79
N ILE A 171 -0.64 13.85 -14.60
CA ILE A 171 0.11 13.51 -13.39
C ILE A 171 -0.84 12.91 -12.34
N LEU A 172 -0.40 11.86 -11.66
CA LEU A 172 -0.97 11.41 -10.40
C LEU A 172 -0.11 11.96 -9.25
N ASP A 173 -0.72 12.78 -8.37
CA ASP A 173 -0.13 13.14 -7.08
C ASP A 173 -0.52 12.06 -6.06
N PHE A 174 0.41 11.13 -5.80
CA PHE A 174 0.18 9.88 -5.11
C PHE A 174 0.58 9.97 -3.62
N GLY A 175 -0.40 10.10 -2.75
CA GLY A 175 -0.24 10.49 -1.36
C GLY A 175 -0.03 12.00 -1.25
N CYS A 176 -0.99 12.76 -1.81
CA CYS A 176 -0.89 14.20 -2.03
C CYS A 176 -0.86 15.05 -0.74
N GLY A 177 -1.17 14.44 0.41
CA GLY A 177 -1.14 15.11 1.68
C GLY A 177 -2.04 16.36 1.71
N SER A 178 -1.43 17.54 1.83
CA SER A 178 -2.16 18.82 1.85
C SER A 178 -2.70 19.28 0.48
N GLY A 179 -2.34 18.63 -0.62
CA GLY A 179 -2.67 19.08 -1.98
C GLY A 179 -1.79 20.22 -2.51
N ARG A 180 -0.72 20.60 -1.80
CA ARG A 180 0.22 21.66 -2.18
C ARG A 180 0.81 21.43 -3.58
N ASP A 181 1.30 20.22 -3.84
CA ASP A 181 1.94 19.91 -5.12
C ASP A 181 0.91 19.71 -6.22
N SER A 182 -0.26 19.11 -5.91
CA SER A 182 -1.42 19.06 -6.83
C SER A 182 -1.80 20.43 -7.34
N LYS A 183 -1.98 21.42 -6.43
CA LYS A 183 -2.28 22.81 -6.79
C LYS A 183 -1.19 23.42 -7.69
N ALA A 184 0.08 23.24 -7.32
CA ALA A 184 1.19 23.79 -8.09
C ALA A 184 1.26 23.18 -9.50
N PHE A 185 1.00 21.90 -9.69
CA PHE A 185 0.94 21.29 -11.02
C PHE A 185 -0.22 21.81 -11.86
N LEU A 186 -1.40 22.02 -11.26
CA LEU A 186 -2.56 22.62 -11.93
C LEU A 186 -2.25 24.05 -12.40
N GLU A 187 -1.62 24.87 -11.55
CA GLU A 187 -1.19 26.22 -11.89
C GLU A 187 -0.15 26.27 -13.03
N LEU A 188 0.64 25.20 -13.19
CA LEU A 188 1.59 25.02 -14.28
C LEU A 188 0.95 24.42 -15.55
N GLY A 189 -0.38 24.23 -15.58
CA GLY A 189 -1.11 23.75 -16.75
C GLY A 189 -1.09 22.22 -16.93
N CYS A 190 -0.73 21.45 -15.90
CA CYS A 190 -0.81 19.99 -15.94
C CYS A 190 -2.25 19.54 -15.71
N ARG A 191 -2.61 18.37 -16.25
CA ARG A 191 -3.77 17.60 -15.79
C ARG A 191 -3.37 16.80 -14.55
N VAL A 192 -4.16 16.85 -13.48
CA VAL A 192 -3.81 16.23 -12.20
C VAL A 192 -4.95 15.39 -11.66
N ASP A 193 -4.66 14.13 -11.34
CA ASP A 193 -5.39 13.33 -10.37
C ASP A 193 -4.61 13.35 -9.06
N ALA A 194 -5.33 13.30 -7.93
CA ALA A 194 -4.71 13.27 -6.61
C ALA A 194 -5.36 12.19 -5.74
N SER A 195 -4.57 11.55 -4.89
CA SER A 195 -5.05 10.55 -3.94
C SER A 195 -4.30 10.62 -2.62
N ASP A 196 -4.99 10.22 -1.53
CA ASP A 196 -4.39 10.03 -0.21
C ASP A 196 -5.15 8.95 0.56
N GLY A 197 -4.46 8.20 1.42
CA GLY A 197 -5.08 7.16 2.25
C GLY A 197 -5.91 7.71 3.42
N SER A 198 -5.71 8.97 3.81
CA SER A 198 -6.44 9.62 4.90
C SER A 198 -7.63 10.44 4.38
N PRO A 199 -8.89 10.10 4.73
CA PRO A 199 -10.05 10.89 4.31
C PRO A 199 -9.97 12.35 4.73
N GLU A 200 -9.32 12.64 5.86
CA GLU A 200 -9.12 14.02 6.35
C GLU A 200 -8.16 14.79 5.45
N MET A 201 -7.05 14.15 5.02
CA MET A 201 -6.11 14.76 4.08
C MET A 201 -6.76 14.96 2.71
N CYS A 202 -7.56 14.01 2.23
CA CYS A 202 -8.32 14.14 0.98
C CYS A 202 -9.21 15.39 0.98
N ARG A 203 -9.94 15.65 2.07
CA ARG A 203 -10.79 16.84 2.20
C ARG A 203 -9.97 18.12 2.10
N GLN A 204 -8.90 18.22 2.90
CA GLN A 204 -8.04 19.42 2.90
C GLN A 204 -7.35 19.64 1.57
N ALA A 205 -6.90 18.58 0.92
CA ALA A 205 -6.28 18.66 -0.40
C ALA A 205 -7.30 19.09 -1.47
N SER A 206 -8.53 18.56 -1.43
CA SER A 206 -9.61 18.97 -2.34
C SER A 206 -9.93 20.45 -2.18
N ASP A 207 -10.03 20.95 -0.94
CA ASP A 207 -10.30 22.36 -0.65
C ASP A 207 -9.17 23.27 -1.17
N LEU A 208 -7.90 22.84 -1.01
CA LEU A 208 -6.75 23.64 -1.43
C LEU A 208 -6.52 23.63 -2.95
N ALA A 209 -6.63 22.46 -3.58
CA ALA A 209 -6.30 22.28 -4.99
C ALA A 209 -7.50 22.54 -5.91
N GLY A 210 -8.73 22.52 -5.39
CA GLY A 210 -9.96 22.74 -6.16
C GLY A 210 -10.33 21.58 -7.08
N ILE A 211 -9.82 20.37 -6.80
CA ILE A 211 -10.14 19.13 -7.52
C ILE A 211 -10.58 18.04 -6.56
N PRO A 212 -11.35 17.03 -7.02
CA PRO A 212 -11.63 15.84 -6.23
C PRO A 212 -10.32 15.09 -5.91
N VAL A 213 -10.18 14.65 -4.65
CA VAL A 213 -9.07 13.79 -4.21
C VAL A 213 -9.62 12.41 -3.85
N LYS A 214 -9.09 11.36 -4.48
CA LYS A 214 -9.53 9.98 -4.24
C LYS A 214 -8.98 9.50 -2.90
N ASN A 215 -9.85 9.02 -2.03
CA ASN A 215 -9.39 8.28 -0.85
C ASN A 215 -9.00 6.87 -1.30
N MET A 216 -7.69 6.59 -1.30
CA MET A 216 -7.12 5.39 -1.87
C MET A 216 -5.80 5.05 -1.18
N LEU A 217 -5.64 3.82 -0.74
CA LEU A 217 -4.36 3.29 -0.29
C LEU A 217 -3.42 3.06 -1.48
N PHE A 218 -2.12 3.03 -1.22
CA PHE A 218 -1.12 2.82 -2.29
C PHE A 218 -1.31 1.48 -3.01
N GLN A 219 -1.69 0.44 -2.26
CA GLN A 219 -1.93 -0.91 -2.77
C GLN A 219 -3.18 -1.02 -3.68
N GLU A 220 -4.04 0.00 -3.67
CA GLU A 220 -5.28 0.03 -4.48
C GLU A 220 -5.09 0.69 -5.86
N LEU A 221 -3.87 1.12 -6.20
CA LEU A 221 -3.57 1.67 -7.53
C LEU A 221 -3.73 0.57 -8.60
N ASP A 222 -4.74 0.72 -9.46
CA ASP A 222 -5.13 -0.24 -10.50
C ASP A 222 -5.09 0.35 -11.94
N ALA A 223 -4.66 1.60 -12.07
CA ALA A 223 -4.53 2.26 -13.37
C ALA A 223 -3.48 1.55 -14.24
N ILE A 224 -3.73 1.51 -15.55
CA ILE A 224 -2.81 0.94 -16.56
C ILE A 224 -2.56 2.00 -17.64
N ASP A 225 -1.27 2.21 -18.01
CA ASP A 225 -0.84 3.10 -19.10
C ASP A 225 -1.53 4.48 -19.11
N THR A 226 -1.77 5.03 -17.92
CA THR A 226 -2.65 6.19 -17.74
C THR A 226 -1.87 7.50 -17.59
N TYR A 227 -0.81 7.52 -16.78
CA TYR A 227 -0.13 8.73 -16.37
C TYR A 227 1.19 8.95 -17.11
N ASP A 228 1.46 10.19 -17.51
CA ASP A 228 2.77 10.60 -18.01
C ASP A 228 3.77 10.71 -16.87
N GLY A 229 3.30 11.06 -15.66
CA GLY A 229 4.10 11.12 -14.45
C GLY A 229 3.34 10.75 -13.19
N ILE A 230 4.05 10.15 -12.22
CA ILE A 230 3.54 9.91 -10.86
C ILE A 230 4.46 10.63 -9.88
N TRP A 231 3.87 11.50 -9.07
CA TRP A 231 4.53 12.27 -8.03
C TRP A 231 4.21 11.66 -6.67
N ALA A 232 5.15 10.91 -6.08
CA ALA A 232 5.03 10.25 -4.79
C ALA A 232 5.97 10.89 -3.76
N CYS A 233 5.76 12.18 -3.48
CA CYS A 233 6.65 13.00 -2.68
C CYS A 233 6.52 12.69 -1.19
N ALA A 234 7.52 12.02 -0.61
CA ALA A 234 7.55 11.66 0.82
C ALA A 234 6.25 10.94 1.28
N SER A 235 5.70 10.09 0.43
CA SER A 235 4.43 9.39 0.66
C SER A 235 4.60 7.88 0.76
N ILE A 236 5.12 7.20 -0.27
CA ILE A 236 5.29 5.73 -0.30
C ILE A 236 6.38 5.22 0.67
N LEU A 237 7.13 6.10 1.30
CA LEU A 237 8.07 5.78 2.38
C LEU A 237 7.38 5.20 3.63
N HIS A 238 6.06 5.26 3.72
CA HIS A 238 5.28 4.69 4.82
C HIS A 238 4.92 3.21 4.63
N LEU A 239 5.46 2.59 3.59
CA LEU A 239 5.31 1.17 3.30
C LEU A 239 6.56 0.38 3.73
N PRO A 240 6.42 -0.85 4.26
CA PRO A 240 7.55 -1.77 4.38
C PRO A 240 8.14 -2.09 3.01
N ARG A 241 9.41 -2.49 2.95
CA ARG A 241 10.07 -2.84 1.68
C ARG A 241 9.31 -3.87 0.86
N LYS A 242 8.73 -4.89 1.50
CA LYS A 242 7.93 -5.91 0.79
C LYS A 242 6.72 -5.32 0.05
N ASP A 243 5.98 -4.43 0.72
CA ASP A 243 4.77 -3.80 0.16
C ASP A 243 5.14 -2.67 -0.81
N LEU A 244 6.24 -1.96 -0.54
CA LEU A 244 6.81 -0.96 -1.45
C LEU A 244 7.18 -1.58 -2.81
N ALA A 245 7.74 -2.79 -2.82
CA ALA A 245 8.04 -3.52 -4.06
C ALA A 245 6.78 -3.76 -4.90
N GLU A 246 5.67 -4.18 -4.28
CA GLU A 246 4.39 -4.35 -4.97
C GLU A 246 3.83 -3.03 -5.48
N VAL A 247 3.84 -1.97 -4.65
CA VAL A 247 3.36 -0.65 -5.04
C VAL A 247 4.19 -0.06 -6.19
N LEU A 248 5.50 -0.28 -6.23
CA LEU A 248 6.34 0.13 -7.36
C LEU A 248 5.99 -0.62 -8.67
N ARG A 249 5.59 -1.90 -8.60
CA ARG A 249 5.07 -2.63 -9.77
C ARG A 249 3.76 -2.03 -10.28
N ARG A 250 2.84 -1.64 -9.37
CA ARG A 250 1.59 -0.94 -9.72
C ARG A 250 1.84 0.45 -10.30
N ILE A 251 2.77 1.21 -9.72
CA ILE A 251 3.23 2.49 -10.27
C ILE A 251 3.78 2.29 -11.69
N SER A 252 4.61 1.27 -11.90
CA SER A 252 5.13 0.96 -13.24
C SER A 252 4.02 0.65 -14.23
N ALA A 253 3.00 -0.11 -13.84
CA ALA A 253 1.84 -0.41 -14.69
C ALA A 253 0.99 0.82 -14.99
N ALA A 254 0.82 1.72 -14.02
CA ALA A 254 0.02 2.94 -14.14
C ALA A 254 0.68 4.02 -15.01
N LEU A 255 2.01 4.05 -15.06
CA LEU A 255 2.75 4.94 -15.94
C LEU A 255 2.61 4.49 -17.41
N LYS A 256 2.51 5.42 -18.34
CA LYS A 256 2.66 5.14 -19.77
C LYS A 256 4.10 4.69 -20.08
N PRO A 257 4.35 4.00 -21.21
CA PRO A 257 5.71 3.80 -21.69
C PRO A 257 6.48 5.11 -21.77
N GLY A 258 7.68 5.18 -21.18
CA GLY A 258 8.45 6.40 -21.03
C GLY A 258 8.01 7.35 -19.92
N GLY A 259 6.95 7.03 -19.19
CA GLY A 259 6.47 7.81 -18.04
C GLY A 259 7.44 7.78 -16.86
N VAL A 260 7.34 8.78 -15.98
CA VAL A 260 8.33 9.06 -14.92
C VAL A 260 7.71 9.05 -13.54
N LEU A 261 8.34 8.33 -12.61
CA LEU A 261 8.10 8.42 -11.17
C LEU A 261 9.06 9.41 -10.54
N TYR A 262 8.55 10.33 -9.72
CA TYR A 262 9.33 11.01 -8.69
C TYR A 262 8.95 10.43 -7.32
N THR A 263 9.96 10.13 -6.48
CA THR A 263 9.72 9.78 -5.08
C THR A 263 10.88 10.25 -4.20
N ALA A 264 10.60 10.38 -2.89
CA ALA A 264 11.58 10.76 -1.90
C ALA A 264 11.45 9.93 -0.63
N PHE A 265 12.59 9.50 -0.09
CA PHE A 265 12.72 8.74 1.15
C PHE A 265 13.63 9.48 2.14
N LYS A 266 13.43 9.25 3.43
CA LYS A 266 14.41 9.67 4.43
C LYS A 266 15.73 8.98 4.18
N TYR A 267 16.84 9.72 4.37
CA TYR A 267 18.19 9.16 4.25
C TYR A 267 18.53 8.32 5.47
N GLY A 268 18.87 7.06 5.27
CA GLY A 268 19.28 6.13 6.32
C GLY A 268 19.00 4.67 5.95
N ASP A 269 18.99 3.82 6.96
CA ASP A 269 18.73 2.37 6.84
C ASP A 269 17.59 1.89 7.75
N PHE A 270 16.91 2.82 8.42
CA PHE A 270 15.83 2.51 9.34
C PHE A 270 14.60 1.97 8.62
N GLU A 271 14.02 0.92 9.18
CA GLU A 271 12.69 0.43 8.78
C GLU A 271 11.87 0.13 10.04
N GLY A 272 10.70 0.77 10.19
CA GLY A 272 9.85 0.58 11.36
C GLY A 272 8.99 1.79 11.71
N VAL A 273 8.39 1.77 12.90
CA VAL A 273 7.55 2.86 13.41
C VAL A 273 8.40 3.92 14.09
N ARG A 274 8.21 5.18 13.69
CA ARG A 274 8.86 6.36 14.26
C ARG A 274 7.86 7.52 14.33
N GLY A 275 7.65 8.08 15.51
CA GLY A 275 6.72 9.19 15.71
C GLY A 275 5.27 8.88 15.27
N GLY A 276 4.79 7.65 15.52
CA GLY A 276 3.43 7.22 15.22
C GLY A 276 3.16 6.84 13.76
N ARG A 277 4.20 6.82 12.89
CA ARG A 277 4.12 6.44 11.47
C ARG A 277 5.19 5.41 11.15
N TYR A 278 4.91 4.55 10.19
CA TYR A 278 5.91 3.65 9.63
C TYR A 278 6.82 4.41 8.66
N PHE A 279 8.10 4.06 8.64
CA PHE A 279 9.09 4.62 7.72
C PHE A 279 10.00 3.52 7.19
N THR A 280 10.31 3.62 5.92
CA THR A 280 11.37 2.89 5.24
C THR A 280 12.35 3.91 4.71
N ASP A 281 13.51 3.99 5.34
CA ASP A 281 14.59 4.90 4.96
C ASP A 281 15.51 4.18 3.96
N PHE A 282 16.19 4.95 3.12
CA PHE A 282 17.15 4.46 2.15
C PHE A 282 18.42 5.32 2.10
N THR A 283 19.56 4.68 1.84
CA THR A 283 20.74 5.34 1.32
C THR A 283 20.70 5.35 -0.21
N GLU A 284 21.59 6.10 -0.87
CA GLU A 284 21.69 6.11 -2.34
C GLU A 284 22.00 4.71 -2.90
N GLU A 285 22.84 3.95 -2.21
CA GLU A 285 23.22 2.59 -2.59
C GLU A 285 22.04 1.62 -2.42
N SER A 286 21.39 1.64 -1.25
CA SER A 286 20.31 0.71 -0.93
C SER A 286 19.05 0.95 -1.78
N VAL A 287 18.72 2.21 -2.13
CA VAL A 287 17.59 2.49 -3.02
C VAL A 287 17.87 2.03 -4.44
N ARG A 288 19.10 2.19 -4.95
CA ARG A 288 19.47 1.67 -6.28
C ARG A 288 19.38 0.15 -6.34
N ALA A 289 19.89 -0.55 -5.32
CA ALA A 289 19.78 -2.00 -5.23
C ALA A 289 18.31 -2.44 -5.18
N PHE A 290 17.51 -1.79 -4.33
CA PHE A 290 16.09 -2.10 -4.16
C PHE A 290 15.28 -1.92 -5.46
N PHE A 291 15.46 -0.80 -6.17
CA PHE A 291 14.79 -0.58 -7.46
C PHE A 291 15.21 -1.60 -8.51
N LYS A 292 16.50 -1.90 -8.61
CA LYS A 292 17.02 -2.91 -9.57
C LYS A 292 16.46 -4.30 -9.34
N GLU A 293 16.23 -4.68 -8.10
CA GLU A 293 15.78 -6.03 -7.73
C GLU A 293 14.26 -6.18 -7.79
N ASN A 294 13.50 -5.10 -7.53
CA ASN A 294 12.08 -5.20 -7.25
C ASN A 294 11.16 -4.50 -8.27
N THR A 295 11.71 -3.78 -9.25
CA THR A 295 10.89 -3.04 -10.22
C THR A 295 11.53 -2.98 -11.60
N SER A 296 10.70 -2.76 -12.64
CA SER A 296 11.15 -2.46 -14.01
C SER A 296 11.47 -0.97 -14.23
N LEU A 297 11.30 -0.12 -13.21
CA LEU A 297 11.61 1.32 -13.29
C LEU A 297 13.12 1.54 -13.20
N ALA A 298 13.69 2.22 -14.21
CA ALA A 298 15.10 2.56 -14.21
C ALA A 298 15.32 3.93 -13.57
N ILE A 299 16.14 4.00 -12.50
CA ILE A 299 16.52 5.29 -11.88
C ILE A 299 17.35 6.09 -12.87
N THR A 300 16.85 7.26 -13.28
CA THR A 300 17.50 8.18 -14.22
C THR A 300 18.21 9.36 -13.55
N ASP A 301 17.71 9.79 -12.38
CA ASP A 301 18.34 10.83 -11.56
C ASP A 301 18.19 10.49 -10.08
N LEU A 302 19.18 10.84 -9.25
CA LEU A 302 19.18 10.62 -7.81
C LEU A 302 20.02 11.68 -7.13
N TRP A 303 19.45 12.39 -6.14
CA TRP A 303 20.14 13.45 -5.42
C TRP A 303 19.73 13.52 -3.95
N LEU A 304 20.60 14.07 -3.12
CA LEU A 304 20.34 14.32 -1.72
C LEU A 304 19.90 15.77 -1.48
N THR A 305 18.99 15.97 -0.53
CA THR A 305 18.62 17.28 -0.02
C THR A 305 18.51 17.25 1.49
N GLN A 306 18.61 18.44 2.12
CA GLN A 306 18.21 18.62 3.51
C GLN A 306 16.68 18.75 3.60
N ASP A 307 16.13 18.51 4.81
CA ASP A 307 14.71 18.78 5.06
C ASP A 307 14.45 20.29 4.95
N ALA A 308 13.47 20.66 4.13
CA ALA A 308 13.18 22.09 3.87
C ALA A 308 12.36 22.74 5.00
N ARG A 309 11.98 21.99 6.05
CA ARG A 309 11.24 22.52 7.20
C ARG A 309 12.19 23.11 8.23
N PRO A 310 11.88 24.28 8.82
CA PRO A 310 12.70 24.86 9.88
C PRO A 310 12.90 23.91 11.07
N GLY A 311 14.12 23.88 11.62
CA GLY A 311 14.49 23.04 12.77
C GLY A 311 14.73 21.56 12.45
N ARG A 312 14.86 21.22 11.16
CA ARG A 312 15.14 19.85 10.68
C ARG A 312 16.31 19.79 9.70
N GLU A 313 17.21 20.74 9.77
CA GLU A 313 18.33 20.90 8.84
C GLU A 313 19.31 19.71 8.85
N GLU A 314 19.31 18.91 9.92
CA GLU A 314 20.11 17.69 10.02
C GLU A 314 19.48 16.49 9.32
N GLU A 315 18.16 16.54 9.06
CA GLU A 315 17.45 15.48 8.36
C GLU A 315 17.71 15.57 6.85
N ARG A 316 18.10 14.47 6.25
CA ARG A 316 18.37 14.38 4.81
C ARG A 316 17.34 13.52 4.10
N TRP A 317 17.19 13.76 2.80
CA TRP A 317 16.30 13.04 1.92
C TRP A 317 17.06 12.50 0.70
N VAL A 318 16.75 11.27 0.33
CA VAL A 318 17.08 10.69 -0.97
C VAL A 318 15.92 10.96 -1.90
N ASN A 319 16.16 11.73 -2.96
CA ASN A 319 15.18 12.01 -4.00
C ASN A 319 15.59 11.28 -5.26
N LEU A 320 14.64 10.79 -6.03
CA LEU A 320 14.93 10.13 -7.29
C LEU A 320 13.86 10.35 -8.36
N LEU A 321 14.30 10.29 -9.61
CA LEU A 321 13.46 10.07 -10.77
C LEU A 321 13.72 8.67 -11.31
N ALA A 322 12.66 7.94 -11.63
CA ALA A 322 12.75 6.65 -12.25
C ALA A 322 11.78 6.55 -13.43
N LYS A 323 12.21 5.93 -14.53
CA LYS A 323 11.50 5.92 -15.80
C LYS A 323 11.05 4.50 -16.13
N ARG A 324 9.83 4.38 -16.62
CA ARG A 324 9.33 3.15 -17.22
C ARG A 324 9.92 3.01 -18.63
N ALA A 325 10.43 1.80 -18.95
CA ALA A 325 10.93 1.45 -20.27
C ALA A 325 9.84 1.53 -21.36
#